data_9dc9ec4b47171dcdfb5f9f1328da507b
#
_entry.id   9dc9ec4b47171dcdfb5f9f1328da507b
#
_cell.length_a   1.000
_cell.length_b   1.000
_cell.length_c   1.000
_cell.angle_alpha   90.00
_cell.angle_beta   90.00
_cell.angle_gamma   90.00
#
_symmetry.space_group_name_H-M   'P 1'
#
loop_
_entity.id
_entity.type
_entity.pdbx_description
1 polymer ?
#
loop_
_entity_poly.entity_id
_entity_poly.type
_entity_poly.pdbx_seq_one_letter_code
_entity_poly.pdbx_strand_id
1 'polypeptide(L)'
;DVSLGAPMSTGAAADLLALLPPEMSGMLRETMLSPALLTTALLSAHMIVFWLSQDSNVTPPVCLTAFAAAGIAETPPMRTGLVAWKIAKSLYAIPVLFAYTPFLSGDFAVALEVFVFAALGIYALTGAIEGHLEAALNWPLRVACVALGVSLLWPLAWPWHVGAAITILVVLTWNIKRPSDH
;
A
#
# COMPACT_ATOMS: atom_id res chain seq x y z
N ASP A 1 1.20 -43.84 -1.37
CA ASP A 1 -0.02 -43.39 -0.66
C ASP A 1 0.13 -41.95 -0.27
N VAL A 2 -0.24 -41.06 -1.18
CA VAL A 2 -0.44 -39.65 -0.85
C VAL A 2 -1.77 -39.60 -0.12
N SER A 3 -1.75 -39.48 1.21
CA SER A 3 -2.98 -39.28 1.97
C SER A 3 -3.59 -37.92 1.61
N LEU A 4 -4.60 -37.94 0.79
CA LEU A 4 -5.41 -36.77 0.36
C LEU A 4 -6.14 -36.04 1.52
N GLY A 5 -5.70 -36.20 2.75
CA GLY A 5 -6.39 -35.69 3.94
C GLY A 5 -5.60 -34.80 4.88
N ALA A 6 -4.30 -34.58 4.68
CA ALA A 6 -3.54 -33.70 5.55
C ALA A 6 -3.41 -32.28 4.94
N PRO A 7 -3.67 -31.20 5.70
CA PRO A 7 -3.47 -29.86 5.20
C PRO A 7 -1.98 -29.65 4.90
N MET A 8 -1.69 -29.43 3.62
CA MET A 8 -0.33 -29.17 3.14
C MET A 8 0.07 -27.72 3.48
N SER A 9 1.32 -27.52 3.89
CA SER A 9 1.81 -26.15 4.09
C SER A 9 1.80 -25.38 2.77
N THR A 10 1.57 -24.07 2.83
CA THR A 10 1.52 -23.21 1.63
C THR A 10 2.80 -23.26 0.80
N GLY A 11 3.97 -23.47 1.43
CA GLY A 11 5.26 -23.65 0.74
C GLY A 11 5.29 -24.96 -0.06
N ALA A 12 4.94 -26.08 0.54
CA ALA A 12 4.91 -27.38 -0.14
C ALA A 12 3.89 -27.41 -1.29
N ALA A 13 2.76 -26.72 -1.14
CA ALA A 13 1.77 -26.56 -2.21
C ALA A 13 2.31 -25.73 -3.38
N ALA A 14 3.06 -24.66 -3.10
CA ALA A 14 3.70 -23.83 -4.12
C ALA A 14 4.78 -24.62 -4.89
N ASP A 15 5.60 -25.39 -4.20
CA ASP A 15 6.64 -26.22 -4.81
C ASP A 15 6.03 -27.30 -5.72
N LEU A 16 4.96 -27.96 -5.29
CA LEU A 16 4.25 -28.94 -6.11
C LEU A 16 3.61 -28.30 -7.35
N LEU A 17 3.01 -27.12 -7.20
CA LEU A 17 2.42 -26.38 -8.33
C LEU A 17 3.48 -25.93 -9.35
N ALA A 18 4.71 -25.63 -8.89
CA ALA A 18 5.81 -25.24 -9.76
C ALA A 18 6.36 -26.41 -10.61
N LEU A 19 6.14 -27.65 -10.16
CA LEU A 19 6.54 -28.87 -10.89
C LEU A 19 5.52 -29.28 -11.97
N LEU A 20 4.34 -28.69 -11.98
CA LEU A 20 3.26 -29.04 -12.92
C LEU A 20 3.30 -28.14 -14.17
N PRO A 21 2.90 -28.65 -15.34
CA PRO A 21 2.69 -27.83 -16.51
C PRO A 21 1.70 -26.68 -16.21
N PRO A 22 1.87 -25.47 -16.80
CA PRO A 22 1.03 -24.30 -16.52
C PRO A 22 -0.46 -24.57 -16.66
N GLU A 23 -0.86 -25.39 -17.62
CA GLU A 23 -2.24 -25.77 -17.89
C GLU A 23 -2.86 -26.59 -16.74
N MET A 24 -2.13 -27.54 -16.21
CA MET A 24 -2.59 -28.36 -15.08
C MET A 24 -2.56 -27.58 -13.76
N SER A 25 -1.60 -26.69 -13.58
CA SER A 25 -1.54 -25.85 -12.39
C SER A 25 -2.71 -24.87 -12.30
N GLY A 26 -3.21 -24.38 -13.46
CA GLY A 26 -4.42 -23.56 -13.54
C GLY A 26 -5.67 -24.32 -13.09
N MET A 27 -5.91 -25.49 -13.64
CA MET A 27 -7.08 -26.34 -13.28
C MET A 27 -7.05 -26.75 -11.80
N LEU A 28 -5.89 -27.09 -11.25
CA LEU A 28 -5.76 -27.45 -9.84
C LEU A 28 -6.02 -26.25 -8.90
N ARG A 29 -5.60 -25.04 -9.28
CA ARG A 29 -5.91 -23.83 -8.50
C ARG A 29 -7.42 -23.58 -8.41
N GLU A 30 -8.14 -23.74 -9.52
CA GLU A 30 -9.59 -23.57 -9.57
C GLU A 30 -10.34 -24.60 -8.72
N THR A 31 -9.82 -25.83 -8.64
CA THR A 31 -10.46 -26.91 -7.88
C THR A 31 -10.09 -26.91 -6.40
N MET A 32 -8.91 -26.41 -6.03
CA MET A 32 -8.39 -26.45 -4.66
C MET A 32 -8.63 -25.16 -3.86
N LEU A 33 -8.81 -24.02 -4.53
CA LEU A 33 -9.12 -22.76 -3.87
C LEU A 33 -10.63 -22.60 -3.75
N SER A 34 -11.09 -22.13 -2.58
CA SER A 34 -12.49 -21.75 -2.47
C SER A 34 -12.83 -20.64 -3.48
N PRO A 35 -14.01 -20.65 -4.10
CA PRO A 35 -14.41 -19.60 -5.05
C PRO A 35 -14.25 -18.18 -4.51
N ALA A 36 -14.46 -17.98 -3.21
CA ALA A 36 -14.28 -16.70 -2.57
C ALA A 36 -12.81 -16.25 -2.56
N LEU A 37 -11.86 -17.14 -2.25
CA LEU A 37 -10.42 -16.83 -2.27
C LEU A 37 -9.95 -16.52 -3.69
N LEU A 38 -10.41 -17.30 -4.68
CA LEU A 38 -10.06 -17.07 -6.07
C LEU A 38 -10.59 -15.71 -6.55
N THR A 39 -11.83 -15.38 -6.24
CA THR A 39 -12.43 -14.08 -6.57
C THR A 39 -11.67 -12.92 -5.95
N THR A 40 -11.34 -13.00 -4.66
CA THR A 40 -10.57 -11.96 -3.97
C THR A 40 -9.17 -11.81 -4.56
N ALA A 41 -8.49 -12.92 -4.87
CA ALA A 41 -7.15 -12.86 -5.48
C ALA A 41 -7.18 -12.24 -6.88
N LEU A 42 -8.15 -12.62 -7.71
CA LEU A 42 -8.35 -12.03 -9.04
C LEU A 42 -8.69 -10.54 -8.95
N LEU A 43 -9.58 -10.17 -8.03
CA LEU A 43 -9.93 -8.76 -7.79
C LEU A 43 -8.70 -7.96 -7.36
N SER A 44 -7.90 -8.48 -6.43
CA SER A 44 -6.66 -7.84 -5.99
C SER A 44 -5.69 -7.64 -7.16
N ALA A 45 -5.48 -8.67 -7.99
CA ALA A 45 -4.62 -8.57 -9.16
C ALA A 45 -5.11 -7.50 -10.16
N HIS A 46 -6.42 -7.47 -10.45
CA HIS A 46 -7.00 -6.46 -11.33
C HIS A 46 -6.87 -5.04 -10.75
N MET A 47 -7.12 -4.88 -9.46
CA MET A 47 -7.01 -3.58 -8.79
C MET A 47 -5.57 -3.09 -8.75
N ILE A 48 -4.58 -3.96 -8.56
CA ILE A 48 -3.15 -3.60 -8.62
C ILE A 48 -2.78 -3.11 -10.03
N VAL A 49 -3.14 -3.87 -11.06
CA VAL A 49 -2.86 -3.50 -12.46
C VAL A 49 -3.55 -2.19 -12.82
N PHE A 50 -4.83 -2.04 -12.46
CA PHE A 50 -5.58 -0.80 -12.68
C PHE A 50 -4.91 0.40 -12.01
N TRP A 51 -4.54 0.27 -10.73
CA TRP A 51 -3.95 1.35 -9.96
C TRP A 51 -2.59 1.78 -10.52
N LEU A 52 -1.70 0.81 -10.77
CA LEU A 52 -0.38 1.10 -11.36
C LEU A 52 -0.48 1.73 -12.75
N SER A 53 -1.51 1.37 -13.52
CA SER A 53 -1.82 2.01 -14.79
C SER A 53 -2.17 3.50 -14.61
N GLN A 54 -2.92 3.87 -13.56
CA GLN A 54 -3.23 5.27 -13.25
C GLN A 54 -1.99 6.04 -12.77
N ASP A 55 -1.12 5.41 -11.97
CA ASP A 55 0.11 6.02 -11.49
C ASP A 55 1.04 6.46 -12.64
N SER A 56 0.96 5.83 -13.79
CA SER A 56 1.73 6.21 -14.99
C SER A 56 1.45 7.64 -15.47
N ASN A 57 0.27 8.19 -15.17
CA ASN A 57 -0.09 9.56 -15.54
C ASN A 57 0.73 10.64 -14.83
N VAL A 58 1.27 10.32 -13.66
CA VAL A 58 2.08 11.23 -12.82
C VAL A 58 3.53 10.77 -12.68
N THR A 59 3.88 9.60 -13.23
CA THR A 59 5.21 9.00 -13.11
C THR A 59 6.07 9.24 -14.34
N PRO A 60 7.21 9.95 -14.23
CA PRO A 60 8.16 10.08 -15.36
C PRO A 60 8.71 8.71 -15.79
N PRO A 61 9.02 8.52 -17.08
CA PRO A 61 8.99 9.51 -18.16
C PRO A 61 7.65 9.71 -18.86
N VAL A 62 6.63 8.90 -18.57
CA VAL A 62 5.33 8.94 -19.28
C VAL A 62 4.50 10.15 -18.86
N CYS A 63 4.20 10.31 -17.60
CA CYS A 63 3.48 11.39 -16.88
C CYS A 63 2.66 12.38 -17.76
N LEU A 64 1.78 11.85 -18.62
CA LEU A 64 1.03 12.62 -19.63
C LEU A 64 0.22 13.76 -19.02
N THR A 65 -0.46 13.53 -17.89
CA THR A 65 -1.23 14.58 -17.20
C THR A 65 -0.35 15.71 -16.68
N ALA A 66 0.81 15.38 -16.13
CA ALA A 66 1.76 16.39 -15.67
C ALA A 66 2.35 17.18 -16.83
N PHE A 67 2.57 16.56 -17.99
CA PHE A 67 3.05 17.26 -19.20
C PHE A 67 1.98 18.16 -19.79
N ALA A 68 0.71 17.75 -19.79
CA ALA A 68 -0.39 18.60 -20.22
C ALA A 68 -0.52 19.82 -19.28
N ALA A 69 -0.44 19.63 -17.96
CA ALA A 69 -0.44 20.71 -16.99
C ALA A 69 0.75 21.67 -17.17
N ALA A 70 1.94 21.15 -17.49
CA ALA A 70 3.13 21.93 -17.78
C ALA A 70 2.93 22.82 -19.02
N GLY A 71 2.26 22.30 -20.06
CA GLY A 71 1.93 23.07 -21.26
C GLY A 71 1.00 24.23 -20.98
N ILE A 72 0.01 24.05 -20.10
CA ILE A 72 -0.93 25.10 -19.68
C ILE A 72 -0.21 26.16 -18.82
N ALA A 73 0.66 25.70 -17.90
CA ALA A 73 1.39 26.57 -16.98
C ALA A 73 2.67 27.17 -17.57
N GLU A 74 2.98 26.89 -18.84
CA GLU A 74 4.21 27.32 -19.55
C GLU A 74 5.49 26.97 -18.76
N THR A 75 5.52 25.81 -18.11
CA THR A 75 6.65 25.32 -17.30
C THR A 75 7.38 24.17 -17.98
N PRO A 76 8.65 23.90 -17.62
CA PRO A 76 9.39 22.77 -18.19
C PRO A 76 8.73 21.43 -17.87
N PRO A 77 8.30 20.62 -18.87
CA PRO A 77 7.49 19.43 -18.68
C PRO A 77 8.12 18.40 -17.73
N MET A 78 9.42 18.11 -17.92
CA MET A 78 10.11 17.10 -17.09
C MET A 78 10.21 17.52 -15.62
N ARG A 79 10.44 18.81 -15.36
CA ARG A 79 10.47 19.35 -13.99
C ARG A 79 9.09 19.25 -13.33
N THR A 80 8.04 19.59 -14.06
CA THR A 80 6.65 19.44 -13.59
C THR A 80 6.31 17.98 -13.32
N GLY A 81 6.72 17.04 -14.20
CA GLY A 81 6.56 15.61 -14.00
C GLY A 81 7.26 15.10 -12.74
N LEU A 82 8.50 15.53 -12.48
CA LEU A 82 9.23 15.14 -11.26
C LEU A 82 8.57 15.68 -9.98
N VAL A 83 8.03 16.90 -10.03
CA VAL A 83 7.26 17.47 -8.90
C VAL A 83 5.95 16.71 -8.70
N ALA A 84 5.22 16.41 -9.78
CA ALA A 84 4.00 15.61 -9.70
C ALA A 84 4.27 14.23 -9.10
N TRP A 85 5.32 13.55 -9.55
CA TRP A 85 5.74 12.27 -8.99
C TRP A 85 6.09 12.36 -7.49
N LYS A 86 6.81 13.40 -7.10
CA LYS A 86 7.15 13.65 -5.69
C LYS A 86 5.90 13.82 -4.81
N ILE A 87 4.88 14.52 -5.30
CA ILE A 87 3.61 14.70 -4.58
C ILE A 87 2.81 13.39 -4.54
N ALA A 88 2.79 12.65 -5.65
CA ALA A 88 2.00 11.44 -5.82
C ALA A 88 2.59 10.18 -5.18
N LYS A 89 3.77 10.25 -4.56
CA LYS A 89 4.50 9.07 -4.03
C LYS A 89 3.71 8.20 -3.06
N SER A 90 2.76 8.75 -2.32
CA SER A 90 1.88 8.01 -1.41
C SER A 90 0.91 7.07 -2.14
N LEU A 91 0.61 7.33 -3.42
CA LEU A 91 -0.26 6.48 -4.24
C LEU A 91 0.33 5.07 -4.44
N TYR A 92 1.67 4.94 -4.42
CA TYR A 92 2.34 3.62 -4.55
C TYR A 92 2.13 2.70 -3.34
N ALA A 93 1.63 3.21 -2.21
CA ALA A 93 1.26 2.38 -1.07
C ALA A 93 -0.05 1.60 -1.31
N ILE A 94 -0.95 2.09 -2.17
CA ILE A 94 -2.27 1.48 -2.38
C ILE A 94 -2.20 0.07 -2.98
N PRO A 95 -1.37 -0.24 -3.99
CA PRO A 95 -1.19 -1.61 -4.48
C PRO A 95 -0.74 -2.59 -3.40
N VAL A 96 0.06 -2.12 -2.42
CA VAL A 96 0.49 -2.94 -1.29
C VAL A 96 -0.70 -3.34 -0.42
N LEU A 97 -1.65 -2.42 -0.19
CA LEU A 97 -2.89 -2.74 0.54
C LEU A 97 -3.72 -3.80 -0.18
N PHE A 98 -3.86 -3.71 -1.50
CA PHE A 98 -4.59 -4.70 -2.29
C PHE A 98 -3.93 -6.08 -2.26
N ALA A 99 -2.60 -6.14 -2.18
CA ALA A 99 -1.83 -7.38 -2.20
C ALA A 99 -1.79 -8.08 -0.84
N TYR A 100 -1.67 -7.33 0.25
CA TYR A 100 -1.27 -7.88 1.54
C TYR A 100 -2.30 -7.71 2.65
N THR A 101 -3.40 -6.99 2.41
CA THR A 101 -4.44 -6.78 3.41
C THR A 101 -5.79 -7.34 2.96
N PRO A 102 -6.71 -7.65 3.87
CA PRO A 102 -8.06 -8.09 3.52
C PRO A 102 -8.99 -6.94 3.06
N PHE A 103 -8.44 -5.86 2.53
CA PHE A 103 -9.20 -4.69 2.09
C PHE A 103 -10.29 -5.03 1.07
N LEU A 104 -10.02 -5.99 0.17
CA LEU A 104 -10.93 -6.44 -0.88
C LEU A 104 -11.70 -7.71 -0.51
N SER A 105 -11.78 -8.07 0.78
CA SER A 105 -12.47 -9.29 1.24
C SER A 105 -13.99 -9.28 1.05
N GLY A 106 -14.58 -8.12 0.78
CA GLY A 106 -16.03 -7.94 0.68
C GLY A 106 -16.71 -7.64 2.02
N ASP A 107 -16.00 -7.68 3.14
CA ASP A 107 -16.50 -7.25 4.45
C ASP A 107 -16.23 -5.75 4.64
N PHE A 108 -17.32 -4.97 4.76
CA PHE A 108 -17.23 -3.52 4.91
C PHE A 108 -16.54 -3.09 6.21
N ALA A 109 -16.74 -3.81 7.31
CA ALA A 109 -16.11 -3.47 8.59
C ALA A 109 -14.59 -3.65 8.51
N VAL A 110 -14.14 -4.76 7.92
CA VAL A 110 -12.72 -5.04 7.67
C VAL A 110 -12.11 -4.03 6.70
N ALA A 111 -12.82 -3.71 5.63
CA ALA A 111 -12.34 -2.71 4.67
C ALA A 111 -12.20 -1.31 5.30
N LEU A 112 -13.17 -0.91 6.15
CA LEU A 112 -13.11 0.35 6.87
C LEU A 112 -11.95 0.39 7.87
N GLU A 113 -11.73 -0.70 8.60
CA GLU A 113 -10.58 -0.82 9.51
C GLU A 113 -9.26 -0.64 8.78
N VAL A 114 -9.05 -1.41 7.70
CA VAL A 114 -7.85 -1.31 6.87
C VAL A 114 -7.69 0.11 6.31
N PHE A 115 -8.78 0.72 5.84
CA PHE A 115 -8.76 2.07 5.31
C PHE A 115 -8.28 3.10 6.35
N VAL A 116 -8.80 3.06 7.57
CA VAL A 116 -8.44 4.00 8.64
C VAL A 116 -6.95 3.86 9.00
N PHE A 117 -6.46 2.65 9.21
CA PHE A 117 -5.05 2.42 9.52
C PHE A 117 -4.14 2.77 8.34
N ALA A 118 -4.56 2.45 7.12
CA ALA A 118 -3.81 2.81 5.92
C ALA A 118 -3.73 4.34 5.72
N ALA A 119 -4.83 5.07 5.92
CA ALA A 119 -4.84 6.52 5.82
C ALA A 119 -3.88 7.17 6.82
N LEU A 120 -3.86 6.71 8.08
CA LEU A 120 -2.91 7.16 9.08
C LEU A 120 -1.47 6.78 8.72
N GLY A 121 -1.24 5.57 8.21
CA GLY A 121 0.07 5.10 7.77
C GLY A 121 0.62 5.92 6.60
N ILE A 122 -0.19 6.17 5.58
CA ILE A 122 0.17 6.99 4.42
C ILE A 122 0.45 8.44 4.85
N TYR A 123 -0.36 8.99 5.75
CA TYR A 123 -0.15 10.34 6.28
C TYR A 123 1.19 10.45 7.00
N ALA A 124 1.52 9.49 7.89
CA ALA A 124 2.79 9.46 8.61
C ALA A 124 3.99 9.31 7.66
N LEU A 125 3.90 8.42 6.65
CA LEU A 125 4.96 8.22 5.65
C LEU A 125 5.17 9.48 4.81
N THR A 126 4.08 10.11 4.36
CA THR A 126 4.17 11.34 3.56
C THR A 126 4.84 12.45 4.36
N GLY A 127 4.42 12.68 5.60
CA GLY A 127 5.02 13.67 6.49
C GLY A 127 6.50 13.38 6.80
N ALA A 128 6.85 12.11 7.00
CA ALA A 128 8.24 11.72 7.21
C ALA A 128 9.13 12.00 5.99
N ILE A 129 8.63 11.76 4.78
CA ILE A 129 9.38 12.00 3.54
C ILE A 129 9.49 13.50 3.27
N GLU A 130 8.42 14.27 3.43
CA GLU A 130 8.44 15.73 3.27
C GLU A 130 9.23 16.42 4.41
N GLY A 131 9.39 15.76 5.56
CA GLY A 131 10.03 16.34 6.73
C GLY A 131 9.13 17.31 7.48
N HIS A 132 7.84 17.29 7.19
CA HIS A 132 6.84 18.20 7.75
C HIS A 132 5.51 17.45 7.87
N LEU A 133 4.89 17.55 9.04
CA LEU A 133 3.46 17.23 9.24
C LEU A 133 2.73 18.57 9.43
N GLU A 134 2.26 18.84 10.64
CA GLU A 134 1.73 20.18 10.99
C GLU A 134 2.86 21.17 11.34
N ALA A 135 4.02 20.66 11.78
CA ALA A 135 5.25 21.42 11.99
C ALA A 135 6.45 20.60 11.47
N ALA A 136 7.62 21.26 11.39
CA ALA A 136 8.86 20.62 10.93
C ALA A 136 9.22 19.41 11.80
N LEU A 137 9.55 18.28 11.15
CA LEU A 137 9.93 17.04 11.81
C LEU A 137 11.45 16.94 11.93
N ASN A 138 11.93 16.72 13.15
CA ASN A 138 13.31 16.36 13.40
C ASN A 138 13.60 14.95 12.85
N TRP A 139 14.88 14.69 12.53
CA TRP A 139 15.31 13.40 11.99
C TRP A 139 14.83 12.18 12.79
N PRO A 140 14.91 12.13 14.14
CA PRO A 140 14.39 10.99 14.91
C PRO A 140 12.89 10.79 14.74
N LEU A 141 12.10 11.87 14.69
CA LEU A 141 10.65 11.79 14.47
C LEU A 141 10.31 11.33 13.06
N ARG A 142 11.08 11.73 12.06
CA ARG A 142 10.92 11.24 10.68
C ARG A 142 11.11 9.74 10.62
N VAL A 143 12.18 9.22 11.25
CA VAL A 143 12.41 7.76 11.32
C VAL A 143 11.29 7.04 12.05
N ALA A 144 10.83 7.59 13.18
CA ALA A 144 9.69 7.04 13.92
C ALA A 144 8.41 7.01 13.06
N CYS A 145 8.10 8.09 12.35
CA CYS A 145 6.94 8.15 11.45
C CYS A 145 7.04 7.16 10.28
N VAL A 146 8.25 6.93 9.75
CA VAL A 146 8.44 5.87 8.73
C VAL A 146 8.16 4.50 9.32
N ALA A 147 8.74 4.16 10.47
CA ALA A 147 8.56 2.86 11.10
C ALA A 147 7.09 2.60 11.47
N LEU A 148 6.42 3.59 12.05
CA LEU A 148 5.00 3.51 12.41
C LEU A 148 4.10 3.46 11.16
N GLY A 149 4.38 4.26 10.15
CA GLY A 149 3.63 4.27 8.90
C GLY A 149 3.73 2.94 8.15
N VAL A 150 4.92 2.36 8.07
CA VAL A 150 5.12 1.02 7.49
C VAL A 150 4.40 -0.04 8.32
N SER A 151 4.44 0.02 9.65
CA SER A 151 3.76 -0.95 10.51
C SER A 151 2.24 -0.93 10.36
N LEU A 152 1.64 0.23 10.06
CA LEU A 152 0.20 0.36 9.80
C LEU A 152 -0.23 -0.15 8.43
N LEU A 153 0.68 -0.17 7.45
CA LEU A 153 0.42 -0.71 6.11
C LEU A 153 0.71 -2.21 6.01
N TRP A 154 1.46 -2.77 6.97
CA TRP A 154 1.82 -4.18 6.98
C TRP A 154 0.76 -5.01 7.72
N PRO A 155 0.46 -6.25 7.30
CA PRO A 155 -0.54 -7.11 7.94
C PRO A 155 -0.04 -7.64 9.31
N LEU A 156 0.04 -6.76 10.29
CA LEU A 156 0.37 -7.11 11.68
C LEU A 156 -0.90 -7.46 12.47
N ALA A 157 -0.72 -8.05 13.64
CA ALA A 157 -1.84 -8.30 14.55
C ALA A 157 -2.46 -6.99 15.05
N TRP A 158 -3.78 -6.96 15.19
CA TRP A 158 -4.58 -5.79 15.57
C TRP A 158 -4.02 -4.94 16.74
N PRO A 159 -3.48 -5.51 17.84
CA PRO A 159 -2.90 -4.69 18.91
C PRO A 159 -1.74 -3.79 18.46
N TRP A 160 -0.94 -4.25 17.47
CA TRP A 160 0.15 -3.46 16.92
C TRP A 160 -0.36 -2.27 16.09
N HIS A 161 -1.43 -2.46 15.31
CA HIS A 161 -2.05 -1.37 14.56
C HIS A 161 -2.59 -0.29 15.50
N VAL A 162 -3.30 -0.69 16.56
CA VAL A 162 -3.84 0.24 17.55
C VAL A 162 -2.70 0.98 18.26
N GLY A 163 -1.67 0.27 18.70
CA GLY A 163 -0.50 0.88 19.34
C GLY A 163 0.21 1.88 18.43
N ALA A 164 0.44 1.52 17.17
CA ALA A 164 1.06 2.40 16.18
C ALA A 164 0.17 3.63 15.88
N ALA A 165 -1.13 3.46 15.72
CA ALA A 165 -2.08 4.54 15.49
C ALA A 165 -2.11 5.53 16.67
N ILE A 166 -2.20 5.04 17.90
CA ILE A 166 -2.15 5.88 19.11
C ILE A 166 -0.83 6.66 19.15
N THR A 167 0.29 6.00 18.87
CA THR A 167 1.61 6.65 18.89
C THR A 167 1.71 7.75 17.83
N ILE A 168 1.19 7.52 16.63
CA ILE A 168 1.14 8.56 15.58
C ILE A 168 0.27 9.74 16.02
N LEU A 169 -0.90 9.48 16.60
CA LEU A 169 -1.78 10.55 17.11
C LEU A 169 -1.13 11.36 18.23
N VAL A 170 -0.36 10.71 19.11
CA VAL A 170 0.43 11.40 20.15
C VAL A 170 1.52 12.26 19.50
N VAL A 171 2.25 11.72 18.52
CA VAL A 171 3.27 12.48 17.79
C VAL A 171 2.65 13.69 17.08
N LEU A 172 1.49 13.53 16.45
CA LEU A 172 0.76 14.62 15.80
C LEU A 172 0.35 15.71 16.80
N THR A 173 -0.31 15.33 17.89
CA THR A 173 -0.76 16.30 18.91
C THR A 173 0.40 17.02 19.55
N TRP A 174 1.53 16.35 19.75
CA TRP A 174 2.73 16.96 20.26
C TRP A 174 3.38 17.89 19.22
N ASN A 175 3.41 17.50 17.95
CA ASN A 175 3.95 18.31 16.86
C ASN A 175 3.15 19.61 16.67
N ILE A 176 1.80 19.55 16.75
CA ILE A 176 0.92 20.74 16.68
C ILE A 176 1.16 21.70 17.83
N LYS A 177 1.43 21.17 19.05
CA LYS A 177 1.65 21.99 20.25
C LYS A 177 3.06 22.56 20.36
N ARG A 178 3.98 22.17 19.50
CA ARG A 178 5.34 22.70 19.48
C ARG A 178 5.29 24.15 19.01
N PRO A 179 5.86 25.11 19.77
CA PRO A 179 6.04 26.48 19.26
C PRO A 179 6.86 26.39 17.97
N SER A 180 6.39 27.02 16.92
CA SER A 180 7.18 27.22 15.70
C SER A 180 8.28 28.22 16.08
N ASP A 181 9.47 27.70 16.37
CA ASP A 181 10.67 28.52 16.41
C ASP A 181 10.92 29.04 14.98
N HIS A 182 10.48 30.27 14.75
CA HIS A 182 10.78 31.09 13.58
C HIS A 182 12.14 31.76 13.76
#